data_d0f92ca5ca86c790137c7bfa781cb54f
#
_entry.id   d0f92ca5ca86c790137c7bfa781cb54f
#
_cell.length_a   1.000
_cell.length_b   1.000
_cell.length_c   1.000
_cell.angle_alpha   90.00
_cell.angle_beta   90.00
_cell.angle_gamma   90.00
#
_symmetry.space_group_name_H-M   'P 1'
#
loop_
_entity.id
_entity.type
_entity.pdbx_description
1 polymer ?
#
loop_
_entity_poly.entity_id
_entity_poly.type
_entity_poly.pdbx_seq_one_letter_code
_entity_poly.pdbx_strand_id
1 'polypeptide(L)'
;MDTRLTMLTQWVRDLPGFDQATPEPVSGDASFRRYFRVSGNPHGTGAQPYIVMDAPPEHEDCHPFVAIAHHWRSLDIAVPDIVHEDLTRGFLLLEDFGDALMLGALNHTNADQLYGAAMDELVRIQQADDAPDYPLPAYDIALLDREMALFPDWLLTQQLGLTLSNGERALLDTTFALSLIHI
;
A
#
# COMPACT_ATOMS: atom_id res chain seq x y z
N MET A 1 13.44 22.64 -6.30
CA MET A 1 13.34 22.28 -4.89
C MET A 1 12.04 21.53 -4.68
N ASP A 2 12.03 20.38 -4.06
CA ASP A 2 10.79 19.61 -3.86
C ASP A 2 9.95 20.26 -2.76
N THR A 3 8.92 21.01 -3.18
CA THR A 3 8.04 21.75 -2.27
C THR A 3 7.25 20.81 -1.35
N ARG A 4 6.80 19.65 -1.84
CA ARG A 4 6.09 18.68 -1.01
C ARG A 4 6.98 18.08 0.06
N LEU A 5 8.22 17.70 -0.28
CA LEU A 5 9.19 17.20 0.72
C LEU A 5 9.50 18.26 1.79
N THR A 6 9.55 19.53 1.40
CA THR A 6 9.74 20.63 2.38
C THR A 6 8.54 20.74 3.33
N MET A 7 7.31 20.66 2.80
CA MET A 7 6.07 20.69 3.60
C MET A 7 5.98 19.47 4.54
N LEU A 8 6.27 18.28 4.03
CA LEU A 8 6.29 17.04 4.79
C LEU A 8 7.34 17.12 5.94
N THR A 9 8.54 17.60 5.65
CA THR A 9 9.60 17.76 6.66
C THR A 9 9.17 18.71 7.76
N GLN A 10 8.53 19.83 7.41
CA GLN A 10 8.02 20.77 8.40
C GLN A 10 6.89 20.16 9.23
N TRP A 11 5.93 19.47 8.58
CA TRP A 11 4.84 18.80 9.28
C TRP A 11 5.35 17.78 10.30
N VAL A 12 6.32 16.93 9.91
CA VAL A 12 6.91 15.96 10.85
C VAL A 12 7.61 16.67 12.01
N ARG A 13 8.37 17.73 11.76
CA ARG A 13 9.09 18.48 12.80
C ARG A 13 8.18 19.20 13.79
N ASP A 14 6.95 19.51 13.37
CA ASP A 14 5.93 20.13 14.25
C ASP A 14 5.29 19.09 15.18
N LEU A 15 5.50 17.78 14.94
CA LEU A 15 4.99 16.72 15.80
C LEU A 15 5.87 16.57 17.06
N PRO A 16 5.24 16.28 18.23
CA PRO A 16 5.98 16.09 19.48
C PRO A 16 7.02 14.98 19.38
N GLY A 17 8.26 15.29 19.71
CA GLY A 17 9.38 14.32 19.68
C GLY A 17 10.04 14.13 18.32
N PHE A 18 9.70 14.95 17.31
CA PHE A 18 10.26 14.88 15.96
C PHE A 18 10.97 16.17 15.50
N ASP A 19 11.27 17.11 16.41
CA ASP A 19 11.82 18.45 16.10
C ASP A 19 13.06 18.42 15.20
N GLN A 20 13.87 17.35 15.28
CA GLN A 20 15.09 17.15 14.51
C GLN A 20 14.94 16.13 13.39
N ALA A 21 13.71 15.70 13.09
CA ALA A 21 13.48 14.68 12.07
C ALA A 21 14.02 15.12 10.71
N THR A 22 14.72 14.21 10.06
CA THR A 22 15.20 14.36 8.68
C THR A 22 14.68 13.19 7.86
N PRO A 23 13.72 13.41 6.95
CA PRO A 23 13.17 12.33 6.12
C PRO A 23 14.24 11.78 5.16
N GLU A 24 14.48 10.48 5.24
CA GLU A 24 15.37 9.73 4.35
C GLU A 24 14.51 8.84 3.43
N PRO A 25 14.68 8.91 2.10
CA PRO A 25 13.91 8.08 1.18
C PRO A 25 14.09 6.58 1.48
N VAL A 26 12.99 5.83 1.52
CA VAL A 26 13.04 4.36 1.69
C VAL A 26 12.87 3.72 0.31
N SER A 27 11.75 3.18 -0.03
CA SER A 27 11.50 2.59 -1.33
C SER A 27 10.50 3.42 -2.12
N GLY A 28 10.55 3.35 -3.46
CA GLY A 28 9.47 3.82 -4.32
C GLY A 28 8.38 2.75 -4.42
N ASP A 29 7.14 3.18 -4.51
CA ASP A 29 5.99 2.37 -4.88
C ASP A 29 5.66 2.60 -6.36
N ALA A 30 4.91 1.68 -6.96
CA ALA A 30 4.34 1.85 -8.31
C ALA A 30 3.10 2.77 -8.31
N SER A 31 2.97 3.64 -7.31
CA SER A 31 1.92 4.65 -7.14
C SER A 31 2.54 6.04 -7.02
N PHE A 32 1.69 7.05 -6.78
CA PHE A 32 2.16 8.41 -6.49
C PHE A 32 2.64 8.58 -5.05
N ARG A 33 2.61 7.54 -4.22
CA ARG A 33 3.04 7.56 -2.83
C ARG A 33 4.56 7.53 -2.74
N ARG A 34 5.09 8.31 -1.80
CA ARG A 34 6.51 8.29 -1.45
C ARG A 34 6.64 7.97 0.03
N TYR A 35 7.69 7.23 0.38
CA TYR A 35 7.92 6.81 1.76
C TYR A 35 9.29 7.27 2.22
N PHE A 36 9.34 7.80 3.43
CA PHE A 36 10.55 8.30 4.05
C PHE A 36 10.67 7.73 5.45
N ARG A 37 11.88 7.35 5.84
CA ARG A 37 12.17 6.97 7.23
C ARG A 37 12.57 8.21 8.01
N VAL A 38 12.08 8.34 9.23
CA VAL A 38 12.45 9.38 10.19
C VAL A 38 12.71 8.73 11.54
N SER A 39 13.54 9.40 12.36
CA SER A 39 13.73 9.02 13.77
C SER A 39 13.05 10.05 14.67
N GLY A 40 12.32 9.58 15.68
CA GLY A 40 11.65 10.42 16.66
C GLY A 40 11.51 9.75 18.01
N ASN A 41 11.14 10.54 19.02
CA ASN A 41 10.97 10.09 20.40
C ASN A 41 9.66 10.63 21.00
N PRO A 42 8.49 10.27 20.44
CA PRO A 42 7.19 10.79 20.90
C PRO A 42 6.84 10.36 22.34
N HIS A 43 7.41 9.25 22.81
CA HIS A 43 7.11 8.68 24.14
C HIS A 43 8.19 8.90 25.19
N GLY A 44 9.30 9.59 24.87
CA GLY A 44 10.39 9.81 25.81
C GLY A 44 11.24 8.57 26.15
N THR A 45 11.05 7.45 25.45
CA THR A 45 11.72 6.15 25.71
C THR A 45 13.02 5.95 24.89
N GLY A 46 13.38 6.93 24.09
CA GLY A 46 14.50 6.89 23.14
C GLY A 46 14.01 7.04 21.70
N ALA A 47 14.93 7.42 20.81
CA ALA A 47 14.61 7.59 19.40
C ALA A 47 14.28 6.23 18.76
N GLN A 48 13.15 6.18 18.05
CA GLN A 48 12.66 5.03 17.29
C GLN A 48 12.46 5.41 15.82
N PRO A 49 12.60 4.47 14.88
CA PRO A 49 12.29 4.71 13.49
C PRO A 49 10.77 4.72 13.24
N TYR A 50 10.35 5.55 12.31
CA TYR A 50 8.98 5.67 11.80
C TYR A 50 9.01 5.85 10.29
N ILE A 51 7.91 5.51 9.62
CA ILE A 51 7.73 5.77 8.20
C ILE A 51 6.79 6.95 8.01
N VAL A 52 7.20 7.92 7.21
CA VAL A 52 6.33 9.00 6.75
C VAL A 52 5.89 8.70 5.33
N MET A 53 4.59 8.55 5.13
CA MET A 53 3.98 8.42 3.80
C MET A 53 3.58 9.81 3.30
N ASP A 54 3.95 10.11 2.07
CA ASP A 54 3.52 11.27 1.29
C ASP A 54 2.66 10.80 0.14
N ALA A 55 1.37 11.04 0.24
CA ALA A 55 0.36 10.66 -0.75
C ALA A 55 -0.34 11.93 -1.25
N PRO A 56 0.07 12.49 -2.40
CA PRO A 56 -0.50 13.75 -2.91
C PRO A 56 -2.01 13.65 -3.11
N PRO A 57 -2.84 14.49 -2.43
CA PRO A 57 -4.30 14.35 -2.47
C PRO A 57 -4.93 14.50 -3.85
N GLU A 58 -4.23 15.15 -4.78
CA GLU A 58 -4.64 15.27 -6.19
C GLU A 58 -4.55 13.94 -6.97
N HIS A 59 -3.86 12.93 -6.43
CA HIS A 59 -3.63 11.65 -7.07
C HIS A 59 -3.99 10.45 -6.17
N GLU A 60 -3.98 10.63 -4.85
CA GLU A 60 -4.12 9.57 -3.87
C GLU A 60 -5.13 9.96 -2.78
N ASP A 61 -6.12 9.11 -2.55
CA ASP A 61 -7.01 9.21 -1.39
C ASP A 61 -6.48 8.35 -0.25
N CYS A 62 -6.11 8.96 0.87
CA CYS A 62 -5.63 8.24 2.06
C CYS A 62 -6.77 7.72 2.94
N HIS A 63 -8.00 8.17 2.76
CA HIS A 63 -9.11 7.78 3.62
C HIS A 63 -9.35 6.27 3.67
N PRO A 64 -9.37 5.53 2.55
CA PRO A 64 -9.49 4.06 2.57
C PRO A 64 -8.38 3.38 3.37
N PHE A 65 -7.13 3.82 3.19
CA PHE A 65 -5.98 3.29 3.91
C PHE A 65 -6.15 3.44 5.43
N VAL A 66 -6.51 4.64 5.87
CA VAL A 66 -6.68 4.96 7.30
C VAL A 66 -7.85 4.20 7.90
N ALA A 67 -9.02 4.20 7.24
CA ALA A 67 -10.21 3.51 7.72
C ALA A 67 -9.98 2.00 7.87
N ILE A 68 -9.38 1.37 6.86
CA ILE A 68 -9.06 -0.07 6.88
C ILE A 68 -8.01 -0.37 7.96
N ALA A 69 -6.93 0.42 8.05
CA ALA A 69 -5.88 0.18 9.03
C ALA A 69 -6.40 0.26 10.46
N HIS A 70 -7.22 1.27 10.80
CA HIS A 70 -7.83 1.38 12.12
C HIS A 70 -8.78 0.22 12.42
N HIS A 71 -9.61 -0.17 11.46
CA HIS A 71 -10.52 -1.29 11.62
C HIS A 71 -9.77 -2.61 11.84
N TRP A 72 -8.82 -2.94 10.99
CA TRP A 72 -8.02 -4.16 11.11
C TRP A 72 -7.20 -4.19 12.40
N ARG A 73 -6.65 -3.06 12.83
CA ARG A 73 -5.99 -2.96 14.12
C ARG A 73 -6.93 -3.31 15.28
N SER A 74 -8.20 -2.89 15.22
CA SER A 74 -9.21 -3.20 16.23
C SER A 74 -9.59 -4.70 16.29
N LEU A 75 -9.28 -5.45 15.22
CA LEU A 75 -9.46 -6.90 15.10
C LEU A 75 -8.17 -7.69 15.38
N ASP A 76 -7.15 -7.06 15.94
CA ASP A 76 -5.81 -7.66 16.17
C ASP A 76 -5.12 -8.19 14.89
N ILE A 77 -5.46 -7.64 13.73
CA ILE A 77 -4.74 -7.91 12.48
C ILE A 77 -3.49 -7.04 12.43
N ALA A 78 -2.37 -7.63 12.04
CA ALA A 78 -1.06 -6.99 12.01
C ALA A 78 -0.97 -5.96 10.86
N VAL A 79 -1.19 -4.70 11.18
CA VAL A 79 -1.02 -3.55 10.28
C VAL A 79 -0.17 -2.48 10.96
N PRO A 80 0.52 -1.60 10.23
CA PRO A 80 1.27 -0.51 10.84
C PRO A 80 0.38 0.41 11.66
N ASP A 81 0.81 0.78 12.86
CA ASP A 81 0.15 1.82 13.64
C ASP A 81 0.22 3.16 12.89
N ILE A 82 -0.91 3.86 12.81
CA ILE A 82 -0.97 5.24 12.33
C ILE A 82 -0.77 6.14 13.55
N VAL A 83 0.42 6.70 13.68
CA VAL A 83 0.81 7.51 14.84
C VAL A 83 0.25 8.94 14.73
N HIS A 84 0.33 9.51 13.53
CA HIS A 84 -0.27 10.81 13.19
C HIS A 84 -0.74 10.82 11.74
N GLU A 85 -1.76 11.63 11.46
CA GLU A 85 -2.32 11.78 10.12
C GLU A 85 -2.66 13.23 9.80
N ASP A 86 -2.51 13.59 8.52
CA ASP A 86 -3.00 14.82 7.93
C ASP A 86 -3.57 14.52 6.54
N LEU A 87 -4.81 14.10 6.51
CA LEU A 87 -5.50 13.70 5.27
C LEU A 87 -5.64 14.86 4.28
N THR A 88 -5.69 16.11 4.78
CA THR A 88 -5.78 17.30 3.92
C THR A 88 -4.51 17.48 3.07
N ARG A 89 -3.35 17.20 3.65
CA ARG A 89 -2.06 17.26 2.95
C ARG A 89 -1.63 15.90 2.39
N GLY A 90 -2.29 14.81 2.80
CA GLY A 90 -1.94 13.45 2.42
C GLY A 90 -0.66 12.96 3.10
N PHE A 91 -0.44 13.31 4.37
CA PHE A 91 0.72 12.89 5.15
C PHE A 91 0.30 11.94 6.29
N LEU A 92 0.96 10.79 6.39
CA LEU A 92 0.77 9.86 7.49
C LEU A 92 2.11 9.54 8.14
N LEU A 93 2.13 9.48 9.47
CA LEU A 93 3.27 8.95 10.24
C LEU A 93 2.89 7.55 10.73
N LEU A 94 3.65 6.56 10.29
CA LEU A 94 3.36 5.14 10.47
C LEU A 94 4.45 4.45 11.30
N GLU A 95 4.09 3.36 11.96
CA GLU A 95 5.06 2.41 12.51
C GLU A 95 6.01 1.92 11.42
N ASP A 96 7.29 1.75 11.76
CA ASP A 96 8.30 1.18 10.86
C ASP A 96 8.50 -0.30 11.18
N PHE A 97 8.11 -1.19 10.28
CA PHE A 97 8.36 -2.63 10.39
C PHE A 97 9.81 -3.03 10.07
N GLY A 98 10.67 -2.06 9.73
CA GLY A 98 12.07 -2.30 9.36
C GLY A 98 12.24 -2.88 7.96
N ASP A 99 13.43 -3.41 7.70
CA ASP A 99 13.85 -3.87 6.36
C ASP A 99 13.93 -5.40 6.24
N ALA A 100 13.50 -6.14 7.26
CA ALA A 100 13.56 -7.60 7.27
C ALA A 100 12.41 -8.20 6.44
N LEU A 101 12.65 -8.41 5.15
CA LEU A 101 11.69 -9.04 4.25
C LEU A 101 11.69 -10.57 4.43
N MET A 102 10.48 -11.17 4.36
CA MET A 102 10.28 -12.61 4.47
C MET A 102 11.18 -13.40 3.50
N LEU A 103 11.29 -12.97 2.24
CA LEU A 103 12.11 -13.64 1.23
C LEU A 103 13.58 -13.76 1.66
N GLY A 104 14.15 -12.70 2.25
CA GLY A 104 15.53 -12.70 2.73
C GLY A 104 15.76 -13.56 3.99
N ALA A 105 14.71 -13.78 4.77
CA ALA A 105 14.74 -14.59 6.01
C ALA A 105 14.47 -16.06 5.76
N LEU A 106 13.82 -16.44 4.64
CA LEU A 106 13.42 -17.82 4.33
C LEU A 106 14.62 -18.75 4.16
N ASN A 107 14.51 -19.92 4.76
CA ASN A 107 15.41 -21.05 4.55
C ASN A 107 14.67 -22.38 4.81
N HIS A 108 15.30 -23.51 4.54
CA HIS A 108 14.70 -24.83 4.67
C HIS A 108 14.24 -25.20 6.10
N THR A 109 14.73 -24.52 7.12
CA THR A 109 14.41 -24.84 8.52
C THR A 109 13.29 -24.00 9.10
N ASN A 110 12.95 -22.84 8.49
CA ASN A 110 11.96 -21.91 9.00
C ASN A 110 10.81 -21.64 8.03
N ALA A 111 10.85 -22.20 6.81
CA ALA A 111 9.84 -21.94 5.78
C ALA A 111 8.42 -22.27 6.26
N ASP A 112 8.22 -23.46 6.83
CA ASP A 112 6.90 -23.90 7.32
C ASP A 112 6.36 -22.98 8.41
N GLN A 113 7.22 -22.49 9.31
CA GLN A 113 6.84 -21.58 10.38
C GLN A 113 6.44 -20.20 9.82
N LEU A 114 7.25 -19.65 8.91
CA LEU A 114 6.99 -18.31 8.36
C LEU A 114 5.76 -18.31 7.44
N TYR A 115 5.61 -19.32 6.58
CA TYR A 115 4.41 -19.46 5.76
C TYR A 115 3.17 -19.76 6.61
N GLY A 116 3.31 -20.58 7.66
CA GLY A 116 2.21 -20.84 8.60
C GLY A 116 1.70 -19.55 9.24
N ALA A 117 2.60 -18.70 9.77
CA ALA A 117 2.24 -17.43 10.35
C ALA A 117 1.58 -16.48 9.32
N ALA A 118 2.09 -16.44 8.09
CA ALA A 118 1.50 -15.62 7.03
C ALA A 118 0.09 -16.12 6.62
N MET A 119 -0.12 -17.44 6.57
CA MET A 119 -1.44 -18.02 6.30
C MET A 119 -2.43 -17.78 7.44
N ASP A 120 -2.00 -17.85 8.68
CA ASP A 120 -2.85 -17.54 9.84
C ASP A 120 -3.32 -16.09 9.80
N GLU A 121 -2.44 -15.15 9.43
CA GLU A 121 -2.81 -13.74 9.27
C GLU A 121 -3.74 -13.52 8.08
N LEU A 122 -3.50 -14.20 6.97
CA LEU A 122 -4.40 -14.15 5.80
C LEU A 122 -5.83 -14.64 6.15
N VAL A 123 -5.94 -15.69 6.96
CA VAL A 123 -7.25 -16.19 7.43
C VAL A 123 -7.96 -15.13 8.28
N ARG A 124 -7.25 -14.41 9.15
CA ARG A 124 -7.83 -13.30 9.93
C ARG A 124 -8.34 -12.17 9.03
N ILE A 125 -7.54 -11.78 8.03
CA ILE A 125 -7.93 -10.78 7.04
C ILE A 125 -9.20 -11.22 6.29
N GLN A 126 -9.29 -12.49 5.87
CA GLN A 126 -10.46 -13.03 5.17
C GLN A 126 -11.72 -13.12 6.05
N GLN A 127 -11.57 -13.16 7.36
CA GLN A 127 -12.67 -13.19 8.32
C GLN A 127 -13.09 -11.80 8.78
N ALA A 128 -12.28 -10.77 8.48
CA ALA A 128 -12.63 -9.39 8.81
C ALA A 128 -13.85 -8.94 8.01
N ASP A 129 -14.79 -8.31 8.68
CA ASP A 129 -15.88 -7.59 8.07
C ASP A 129 -15.42 -6.22 7.54
N ASP A 130 -16.30 -5.55 6.82
CA ASP A 130 -16.01 -4.22 6.25
C ASP A 130 -15.72 -3.19 7.35
N ALA A 131 -14.76 -2.31 7.07
CA ALA A 131 -14.52 -1.16 7.93
C ALA A 131 -15.77 -0.26 7.97
N PRO A 132 -16.28 0.11 9.15
CA PRO A 132 -17.51 0.89 9.29
C PRO A 132 -17.49 2.20 8.50
N ASP A 133 -16.32 2.85 8.44
CA ASP A 133 -16.13 4.13 7.77
C ASP A 133 -15.75 4.00 6.28
N TYR A 134 -15.47 2.77 5.82
CA TYR A 134 -15.13 2.50 4.44
C TYR A 134 -15.49 1.05 4.05
N PRO A 135 -16.74 0.78 3.64
CA PRO A 135 -17.10 -0.52 3.11
C PRO A 135 -16.31 -0.81 1.84
N LEU A 136 -15.69 -1.98 1.76
CA LEU A 136 -14.90 -2.36 0.61
C LEU A 136 -15.79 -2.51 -0.63
N PRO A 137 -15.38 -1.96 -1.79
CA PRO A 137 -16.10 -2.18 -3.04
C PRO A 137 -16.04 -3.66 -3.43
N ALA A 138 -17.09 -4.16 -4.06
CA ALA A 138 -17.11 -5.52 -4.57
C ALA A 138 -15.99 -5.73 -5.62
N TYR A 139 -15.34 -6.88 -5.53
CA TYR A 139 -14.40 -7.34 -6.56
C TYR A 139 -15.22 -7.97 -7.70
N ASP A 140 -15.85 -7.13 -8.49
CA ASP A 140 -16.83 -7.52 -9.51
C ASP A 140 -16.21 -7.71 -10.90
N ILE A 141 -17.03 -8.15 -11.86
CA ILE A 141 -16.60 -8.36 -13.25
C ILE A 141 -16.04 -7.07 -13.87
N ALA A 142 -16.61 -5.91 -13.54
CA ALA A 142 -16.13 -4.64 -14.09
C ALA A 142 -14.72 -4.28 -13.59
N LEU A 143 -14.38 -4.63 -12.36
CA LEU A 143 -13.02 -4.51 -11.84
C LEU A 143 -12.08 -5.52 -12.51
N LEU A 144 -12.49 -6.78 -12.62
CA LEU A 144 -11.71 -7.83 -13.27
C LEU A 144 -11.41 -7.50 -14.75
N ASP A 145 -12.40 -7.04 -15.50
CA ASP A 145 -12.22 -6.60 -16.90
C ASP A 145 -11.20 -5.47 -17.00
N ARG A 146 -11.23 -4.53 -16.07
CA ARG A 146 -10.30 -3.40 -16.02
C ARG A 146 -8.86 -3.86 -15.74
N GLU A 147 -8.68 -4.81 -14.83
CA GLU A 147 -7.36 -5.40 -14.56
C GLU A 147 -6.83 -6.18 -15.77
N MET A 148 -7.69 -6.96 -16.44
CA MET A 148 -7.32 -7.69 -17.65
C MET A 148 -6.97 -6.75 -18.81
N ALA A 149 -7.60 -5.59 -18.91
CA ALA A 149 -7.35 -4.59 -19.95
C ALA A 149 -5.93 -3.99 -19.87
N LEU A 150 -5.26 -4.06 -18.72
CA LEU A 150 -3.87 -3.61 -18.59
C LEU A 150 -2.93 -4.33 -19.56
N PHE A 151 -3.18 -5.60 -19.88
CA PHE A 151 -2.36 -6.35 -20.83
C PHE A 151 -2.44 -5.78 -22.26
N PRO A 152 -3.61 -5.66 -22.92
CA PRO A 152 -3.67 -5.10 -24.27
C PRO A 152 -3.34 -3.60 -24.31
N ASP A 153 -3.75 -2.83 -23.32
CA ASP A 153 -3.60 -1.38 -23.37
C ASP A 153 -2.17 -0.94 -23.05
N TRP A 154 -1.55 -1.49 -22.03
CA TRP A 154 -0.20 -1.10 -21.62
C TRP A 154 0.89 -1.94 -22.28
N LEU A 155 0.84 -3.27 -22.18
CA LEU A 155 1.91 -4.10 -22.74
C LEU A 155 1.88 -4.10 -24.27
N LEU A 156 0.73 -4.44 -24.88
CA LEU A 156 0.70 -4.58 -26.33
C LEU A 156 0.75 -3.21 -27.04
N THR A 157 -0.06 -2.25 -26.59
CA THR A 157 -0.21 -0.97 -27.27
C THR A 157 0.90 0.01 -26.86
N GLN A 158 1.08 0.28 -25.57
CA GLN A 158 2.01 1.32 -25.11
C GLN A 158 3.47 0.84 -25.15
N GLN A 159 3.76 -0.34 -24.60
CA GLN A 159 5.13 -0.82 -24.47
C GLN A 159 5.66 -1.41 -25.79
N LEU A 160 4.87 -2.21 -26.51
CA LEU A 160 5.28 -2.90 -27.72
C LEU A 160 4.88 -2.14 -29.01
N GLY A 161 4.07 -1.09 -28.92
CA GLY A 161 3.63 -0.28 -30.07
C GLY A 161 2.75 -1.04 -31.07
N LEU A 162 2.11 -2.13 -30.63
CA LEU A 162 1.27 -2.95 -31.50
C LEU A 162 -0.11 -2.30 -31.69
N THR A 163 -0.64 -2.42 -32.91
CA THR A 163 -2.02 -2.06 -33.22
C THR A 163 -2.82 -3.35 -33.43
N LEU A 164 -3.71 -3.65 -32.49
CA LEU A 164 -4.52 -4.86 -32.56
C LEU A 164 -5.61 -4.72 -33.62
N SER A 165 -5.70 -5.71 -34.51
CA SER A 165 -6.86 -5.87 -35.40
C SER A 165 -8.13 -6.22 -34.62
N ASN A 166 -9.30 -6.05 -35.25
CA ASN A 166 -10.58 -6.44 -34.65
C ASN A 166 -10.63 -7.94 -34.28
N GLY A 167 -9.99 -8.80 -35.06
CA GLY A 167 -9.92 -10.24 -34.80
C GLY A 167 -9.06 -10.56 -33.57
N GLU A 168 -7.91 -9.91 -33.42
CA GLU A 168 -7.04 -10.09 -32.25
C GLU A 168 -7.69 -9.56 -30.97
N ARG A 169 -8.39 -8.41 -31.05
CA ARG A 169 -9.15 -7.90 -29.92
C ARG A 169 -10.28 -8.87 -29.53
N ALA A 170 -11.07 -9.35 -30.45
CA ALA A 170 -12.11 -10.33 -30.17
C ALA A 170 -11.56 -11.65 -29.58
N LEU A 171 -10.36 -12.08 -30.00
CA LEU A 171 -9.69 -13.23 -29.39
C LEU A 171 -9.32 -12.97 -27.93
N LEU A 172 -8.76 -11.79 -27.61
CA LEU A 172 -8.46 -11.40 -26.24
C LEU A 172 -9.71 -11.35 -25.37
N ASP A 173 -10.78 -10.69 -25.85
CA ASP A 173 -12.04 -10.57 -25.11
C ASP A 173 -12.63 -11.96 -24.80
N THR A 174 -12.59 -12.88 -25.78
CA THR A 174 -13.07 -14.26 -25.58
C THR A 174 -12.18 -15.00 -24.57
N THR A 175 -10.87 -14.82 -24.64
CA THR A 175 -9.91 -15.47 -23.72
C THR A 175 -10.09 -14.95 -22.29
N PHE A 176 -10.25 -13.65 -22.13
CA PHE A 176 -10.49 -13.02 -20.83
C PHE A 176 -11.81 -13.48 -20.23
N ALA A 177 -12.89 -13.51 -21.01
CA ALA A 177 -14.18 -14.04 -20.56
C ALA A 177 -14.07 -15.47 -20.06
N LEU A 178 -13.30 -16.35 -20.75
CA LEU A 178 -13.06 -17.72 -20.27
C LEU A 178 -12.26 -17.75 -18.98
N SER A 179 -11.29 -16.86 -18.79
CA SER A 179 -10.54 -16.76 -17.54
C SER A 179 -11.44 -16.35 -16.37
N LEU A 180 -12.35 -15.39 -16.58
CA LEU A 180 -13.22 -14.85 -15.54
C LEU A 180 -14.32 -15.83 -15.09
N ILE A 181 -14.69 -16.82 -15.93
CA ILE A 181 -15.67 -17.87 -15.54
C ILE A 181 -15.14 -18.74 -14.39
N HIS A 182 -13.81 -18.82 -14.21
CA HIS A 182 -13.16 -19.68 -13.22
C HIS A 182 -12.75 -18.93 -11.93
N ILE A 183 -13.00 -17.65 -11.84
CA ILE A 183 -12.78 -16.83 -10.66
C ILE A 183 -14.07 -16.59 -9.92
#